data_708ac4b1e9e898174581707e79ac3495
#
_entry.id   708ac4b1e9e898174581707e79ac3495
#
_cell.length_a   1.000
_cell.length_b   1.000
_cell.length_c   1.000
_cell.angle_alpha   90.00
_cell.angle_beta   90.00
_cell.angle_gamma   90.00
#
_symmetry.space_group_name_H-M   'P 1'
#
loop_
_entity.id
_entity.type
_entity.pdbx_description
1 polymer ?
#
loop_
_entity_poly.entity_id
_entity_poly.type
_entity_poly.pdbx_seq_one_letter_code
_entity_poly.pdbx_strand_id
1 'polypeptide(L)'
;MSAEEVRAVMSAPGNDRLVWNTPLSEEHAARLIAACDPAPGARIADLGSGWGELLMRLVESAPGATGDGVETDPDAVARGRKLAGERGLADRVRFHPTPAAEWTEDGYDLAVSIGSSHAWPGATARESTLNALTALAAAVRPGGRVLFGEGIWQREPTPAALEGIGAEPGDFGSLLELIRLAESVGLRALQVTVADEREWDLFESEGPIGRGQRWALANPDHPLHAEVTAEIDARRTGYYGGYRSSFTLAYLVLSS
;
A
#
# COMPACT_ATOMS: atom_id res chain seq x y z
N MET A 1 -7.71 -26.84 10.89
CA MET A 1 -6.87 -26.07 9.98
C MET A 1 -7.13 -24.60 10.27
N SER A 2 -6.12 -23.79 10.30
CA SER A 2 -6.25 -22.41 10.81
C SER A 2 -6.55 -21.41 9.68
N ALA A 3 -7.33 -20.36 9.99
CA ALA A 3 -7.53 -19.23 9.07
C ALA A 3 -6.19 -18.57 8.66
N GLU A 4 -5.15 -18.74 9.47
CA GLU A 4 -3.79 -18.27 9.20
C GLU A 4 -3.13 -19.00 8.02
N GLU A 5 -3.32 -20.33 7.91
CA GLU A 5 -2.77 -21.10 6.77
C GLU A 5 -3.44 -20.71 5.45
N VAL A 6 -4.76 -20.49 5.44
CA VAL A 6 -5.50 -19.99 4.27
C VAL A 6 -5.02 -18.57 3.90
N ARG A 7 -4.86 -17.69 4.89
CA ARG A 7 -4.34 -16.34 4.70
C ARG A 7 -2.93 -16.37 4.12
N ALA A 8 -2.06 -17.26 4.59
CA ALA A 8 -0.71 -17.42 4.05
C ALA A 8 -0.72 -17.78 2.56
N VAL A 9 -1.62 -18.68 2.12
CA VAL A 9 -1.81 -18.99 0.69
C VAL A 9 -2.29 -17.77 -0.09
N MET A 10 -3.27 -17.05 0.44
CA MET A 10 -3.87 -15.88 -0.22
C MET A 10 -2.94 -14.66 -0.25
N SER A 11 -1.96 -14.57 0.66
CA SER A 11 -1.03 -13.45 0.82
C SER A 11 0.39 -13.75 0.39
N ALA A 12 0.73 -15.01 0.05
CA ALA A 12 2.11 -15.42 -0.24
C ALA A 12 2.75 -14.60 -1.37
N PRO A 13 3.84 -13.88 -1.12
CA PRO A 13 4.41 -12.92 -2.07
C PRO A 13 5.13 -13.58 -3.26
N GLY A 14 5.31 -14.90 -3.26
CA GLY A 14 6.09 -15.62 -4.27
C GLY A 14 5.35 -15.98 -5.56
N ASN A 15 4.02 -16.00 -5.56
CA ASN A 15 3.19 -16.51 -6.66
C ASN A 15 2.35 -15.43 -7.35
N ASP A 16 2.44 -14.17 -6.96
CA ASP A 16 1.72 -13.12 -7.65
C ASP A 16 2.54 -12.53 -8.80
N ARG A 17 1.81 -12.07 -9.80
CA ARG A 17 2.37 -11.41 -10.97
C ARG A 17 2.38 -9.89 -10.81
N LEU A 18 2.02 -9.42 -9.62
CA LEU A 18 1.94 -7.99 -9.36
C LEU A 18 3.33 -7.37 -9.28
N VAL A 19 3.51 -6.29 -9.97
CA VAL A 19 4.63 -5.37 -9.79
C VAL A 19 4.40 -4.56 -8.52
N TRP A 20 3.17 -4.10 -8.30
CA TRP A 20 2.77 -3.24 -7.19
C TRP A 20 1.89 -4.01 -6.20
N ASN A 21 2.16 -3.87 -4.89
CA ASN A 21 1.27 -4.42 -3.86
C ASN A 21 0.09 -3.49 -3.56
N THR A 22 -0.44 -2.86 -4.59
CA THR A 22 -1.50 -1.86 -4.52
C THR A 22 -2.13 -1.73 -5.90
N PRO A 23 -3.39 -1.26 -6.05
CA PRO A 23 -4.00 -1.00 -7.34
C PRO A 23 -3.35 0.22 -8.03
N LEU A 24 -2.26 -0.03 -8.73
CA LEU A 24 -1.40 0.98 -9.35
C LEU A 24 -0.91 0.47 -10.71
N SER A 25 -1.08 1.29 -11.75
CA SER A 25 -0.51 1.04 -13.08
C SER A 25 0.89 1.65 -13.21
N GLU A 26 1.67 1.18 -14.19
CA GLU A 26 2.98 1.75 -14.51
C GLU A 26 2.88 3.25 -14.87
N GLU A 27 1.86 3.63 -15.65
CA GLU A 27 1.63 5.01 -16.02
C GLU A 27 1.27 5.88 -14.82
N HIS A 28 0.42 5.38 -13.92
CA HIS A 28 0.04 6.09 -12.71
C HIS A 28 1.23 6.22 -11.76
N ALA A 29 2.01 5.16 -11.55
CA ALA A 29 3.23 5.19 -10.76
C ALA A 29 4.24 6.21 -11.29
N ALA A 30 4.45 6.25 -12.62
CA ALA A 30 5.33 7.24 -13.24
C ALA A 30 4.87 8.69 -12.97
N ARG A 31 3.55 8.96 -12.99
CA ARG A 31 2.98 10.27 -12.64
C ARG A 31 3.20 10.63 -11.17
N LEU A 32 3.02 9.67 -10.25
CA LEU A 32 3.26 9.89 -8.82
C LEU A 32 4.74 10.17 -8.53
N ILE A 33 5.64 9.39 -9.12
CA ILE A 33 7.09 9.59 -8.99
C ILE A 33 7.50 10.97 -9.51
N ALA A 34 6.99 11.38 -10.68
CA ALA A 34 7.25 12.70 -11.23
C ALA A 34 6.70 13.83 -10.33
N ALA A 35 5.53 13.63 -9.71
CA ALA A 35 4.96 14.61 -8.79
C ALA A 35 5.70 14.68 -7.44
N CYS A 36 6.26 13.56 -6.98
CA CYS A 36 7.14 13.54 -5.81
C CYS A 36 8.45 14.30 -6.09
N ASP A 37 8.94 14.31 -7.34
CA ASP A 37 10.11 15.07 -7.81
C ASP A 37 11.28 15.06 -6.80
N PRO A 38 11.83 13.88 -6.44
CA PRO A 38 12.90 13.81 -5.46
C PRO A 38 14.18 14.46 -6.02
N ALA A 39 14.79 15.33 -5.24
CA ALA A 39 16.03 16.01 -5.65
C ALA A 39 17.23 15.03 -5.70
N PRO A 40 18.29 15.34 -6.44
CA PRO A 40 19.54 14.60 -6.37
C PRO A 40 20.04 14.49 -4.92
N GLY A 41 20.39 13.28 -4.49
CA GLY A 41 20.82 13.00 -3.12
C GLY A 41 19.70 12.91 -2.08
N ALA A 42 18.44 12.94 -2.49
CA ALA A 42 17.28 12.86 -1.58
C ALA A 42 17.33 11.63 -0.68
N ARG A 43 16.92 11.79 0.58
CA ARG A 43 16.65 10.71 1.53
C ARG A 43 15.16 10.40 1.50
N ILE A 44 14.81 9.13 1.26
CA ILE A 44 13.44 8.69 1.08
C ILE A 44 13.12 7.59 2.11
N ALA A 45 12.02 7.71 2.84
CA ALA A 45 11.48 6.63 3.66
C ALA A 45 10.20 6.08 3.04
N ASP A 46 10.02 4.76 3.06
CA ASP A 46 8.77 4.09 2.68
C ASP A 46 8.30 3.23 3.86
N LEU A 47 7.27 3.71 4.55
CA LEU A 47 6.77 3.14 5.80
C LEU A 47 5.57 2.23 5.53
N GLY A 48 5.77 0.93 5.67
CA GLY A 48 4.90 -0.12 5.15
C GLY A 48 5.24 -0.43 3.69
N SER A 49 6.53 -0.57 3.39
CA SER A 49 7.06 -0.59 2.02
C SER A 49 6.71 -1.85 1.20
N GLY A 50 6.22 -2.90 1.84
CA GLY A 50 6.13 -4.20 1.21
C GLY A 50 7.52 -4.62 0.69
N TRP A 51 7.61 -5.05 -0.56
CA TRP A 51 8.91 -5.36 -1.20
C TRP A 51 9.62 -4.14 -1.81
N GLY A 52 9.11 -2.92 -1.59
CA GLY A 52 9.80 -1.67 -1.90
C GLY A 52 9.91 -1.31 -3.38
N GLU A 53 9.00 -1.80 -4.24
CA GLU A 53 9.06 -1.47 -5.68
C GLU A 53 8.99 0.03 -5.93
N LEU A 54 8.06 0.73 -5.24
CA LEU A 54 7.92 2.18 -5.38
C LEU A 54 9.14 2.92 -4.81
N LEU A 55 9.64 2.50 -3.67
CA LEU A 55 10.86 3.06 -3.07
C LEU A 55 12.05 2.97 -4.02
N MET A 56 12.27 1.78 -4.61
CA MET A 56 13.36 1.59 -5.56
C MET A 56 13.24 2.50 -6.78
N ARG A 57 12.02 2.65 -7.34
CA ARG A 57 11.77 3.55 -8.48
C ARG A 57 11.98 5.03 -8.13
N LEU A 58 11.58 5.45 -6.93
CA LEU A 58 11.86 6.80 -6.43
C LEU A 58 13.37 7.04 -6.29
N VAL A 59 14.12 6.07 -5.76
CA VAL A 59 15.59 6.16 -5.65
C VAL A 59 16.26 6.15 -7.02
N GLU A 60 15.76 5.39 -7.99
CA GLU A 60 16.26 5.36 -9.37
C GLU A 60 16.00 6.69 -10.10
N SER A 61 14.90 7.37 -9.79
CA SER A 61 14.50 8.62 -10.45
C SER A 61 15.40 9.81 -10.08
N ALA A 62 16.18 9.75 -8.98
CA ALA A 62 17.02 10.83 -8.50
C ALA A 62 18.48 10.37 -8.30
N PRO A 63 19.46 10.99 -8.99
CA PRO A 63 20.86 10.64 -8.84
C PRO A 63 21.35 10.78 -7.40
N GLY A 64 21.97 9.73 -6.85
CA GLY A 64 22.50 9.74 -5.50
C GLY A 64 21.46 9.65 -4.38
N ALA A 65 20.17 9.53 -4.69
CA ALA A 65 19.13 9.32 -3.69
C ALA A 65 19.33 7.97 -2.95
N THR A 66 18.89 7.95 -1.70
CA THR A 66 18.90 6.76 -0.83
C THR A 66 17.52 6.50 -0.26
N GLY A 67 17.23 5.26 0.11
CA GLY A 67 15.92 4.88 0.60
C GLY A 67 15.98 3.90 1.77
N ASP A 68 15.08 4.11 2.72
CA ASP A 68 14.80 3.22 3.84
C ASP A 68 13.39 2.65 3.68
N GLY A 69 13.27 1.33 3.44
CA GLY A 69 12.01 0.60 3.42
C GLY A 69 11.76 -0.04 4.77
N VAL A 70 10.66 0.29 5.41
CA VAL A 70 10.27 -0.23 6.72
C VAL A 70 9.08 -1.17 6.54
N GLU A 71 9.24 -2.44 6.92
CA GLU A 71 8.26 -3.49 6.67
C GLU A 71 8.40 -4.60 7.70
N THR A 72 7.29 -5.13 8.19
CA THR A 72 7.29 -6.21 9.20
C THR A 72 7.29 -7.61 8.59
N ASP A 73 6.80 -7.76 7.36
CA ASP A 73 6.75 -9.05 6.66
C ASP A 73 8.17 -9.47 6.22
N PRO A 74 8.74 -10.54 6.80
CA PRO A 74 10.09 -10.99 6.47
C PRO A 74 10.24 -11.45 5.02
N ASP A 75 9.19 -11.97 4.40
CA ASP A 75 9.22 -12.43 3.01
C ASP A 75 9.22 -11.24 2.04
N ALA A 76 8.45 -10.21 2.34
CA ALA A 76 8.48 -8.95 1.60
C ALA A 76 9.86 -8.27 1.71
N VAL A 77 10.43 -8.21 2.91
CA VAL A 77 11.79 -7.70 3.15
C VAL A 77 12.85 -8.50 2.38
N ALA A 78 12.77 -9.83 2.41
CA ALA A 78 13.72 -10.69 1.68
C ALA A 78 13.61 -10.47 0.16
N ARG A 79 12.38 -10.39 -0.37
CA ARG A 79 12.11 -10.06 -1.78
C ARG A 79 12.68 -8.68 -2.14
N GLY A 80 12.43 -7.68 -1.32
CA GLY A 80 12.93 -6.30 -1.54
C GLY A 80 14.44 -6.24 -1.61
N ARG A 81 15.14 -6.87 -0.67
CA ARG A 81 16.61 -6.95 -0.67
C ARG A 81 17.16 -7.64 -1.92
N LYS A 82 16.51 -8.71 -2.37
CA LYS A 82 16.87 -9.40 -3.61
C LYS A 82 16.70 -8.48 -4.81
N LEU A 83 15.56 -7.82 -4.96
CA LEU A 83 15.27 -6.90 -6.06
C LEU A 83 16.22 -5.69 -6.08
N ALA A 84 16.54 -5.12 -4.91
CA ALA A 84 17.52 -4.05 -4.79
C ALA A 84 18.91 -4.50 -5.26
N GLY A 85 19.33 -5.74 -4.92
CA GLY A 85 20.59 -6.31 -5.40
C GLY A 85 20.61 -6.50 -6.92
N GLU A 86 19.54 -7.03 -7.50
CA GLU A 86 19.40 -7.26 -8.95
C GLU A 86 19.42 -5.93 -9.76
N ARG A 87 18.98 -4.82 -9.16
CA ARG A 87 18.99 -3.46 -9.77
C ARG A 87 20.25 -2.65 -9.46
N GLY A 88 21.21 -3.19 -8.70
CA GLY A 88 22.39 -2.45 -8.27
C GLY A 88 22.10 -1.33 -7.27
N LEU A 89 21.03 -1.48 -6.49
CA LEU A 89 20.58 -0.51 -5.48
C LEU A 89 20.95 -0.91 -4.04
N ALA A 90 21.63 -2.04 -3.83
CA ALA A 90 21.89 -2.59 -2.49
C ALA A 90 22.63 -1.61 -1.55
N ASP A 91 23.44 -0.71 -2.08
CA ASP A 91 24.15 0.31 -1.30
C ASP A 91 23.29 1.57 -1.06
N ARG A 92 22.17 1.73 -1.76
CA ARG A 92 21.30 2.91 -1.72
C ARG A 92 19.93 2.65 -1.10
N VAL A 93 19.45 1.40 -1.08
CA VAL A 93 18.15 1.01 -0.52
C VAL A 93 18.36 -0.01 0.59
N ARG A 94 17.84 0.28 1.76
CA ARG A 94 17.89 -0.58 2.93
C ARG A 94 16.50 -0.99 3.36
N PHE A 95 16.34 -2.23 3.81
CA PHE A 95 15.07 -2.75 4.34
C PHE A 95 15.22 -3.09 5.81
N HIS A 96 14.33 -2.52 6.62
CA HIS A 96 14.30 -2.63 8.07
C HIS A 96 13.06 -3.44 8.48
N PRO A 97 13.26 -4.64 9.10
CA PRO A 97 12.16 -5.47 9.59
C PRO A 97 11.62 -4.93 10.92
N THR A 98 10.96 -3.77 10.86
CA THR A 98 10.51 -2.99 12.03
C THR A 98 9.09 -2.51 11.79
N PRO A 99 8.21 -2.47 12.83
CA PRO A 99 6.91 -1.82 12.72
C PRO A 99 7.05 -0.34 12.35
N ALA A 100 6.25 0.14 11.39
CA ALA A 100 6.32 1.53 10.94
C ALA A 100 6.04 2.55 12.07
N ALA A 101 5.18 2.20 13.04
CA ALA A 101 4.92 3.03 14.21
C ALA A 101 6.12 3.17 15.17
N GLU A 102 7.10 2.26 15.09
CA GLU A 102 8.32 2.29 15.90
C GLU A 102 9.49 2.99 15.17
N TRP A 103 9.28 3.39 13.92
CA TRP A 103 10.29 4.10 13.16
C TRP A 103 10.43 5.55 13.64
N THR A 104 11.61 5.93 14.08
CA THR A 104 11.87 7.24 14.73
C THR A 104 12.84 8.12 13.96
N GLU A 105 13.38 7.65 12.82
CA GLU A 105 14.25 8.51 12.01
C GLU A 105 13.45 9.58 11.29
N ASP A 106 14.03 10.76 11.17
CA ASP A 106 13.45 11.95 10.56
C ASP A 106 14.40 12.63 9.56
N GLY A 107 14.00 13.82 9.10
CA GLY A 107 14.79 14.62 8.18
C GLY A 107 14.79 14.08 6.75
N TYR A 108 13.80 13.27 6.37
CA TYR A 108 13.63 12.80 5.01
C TYR A 108 13.17 13.91 4.06
N ASP A 109 13.60 13.86 2.82
CA ASP A 109 13.10 14.71 1.75
C ASP A 109 11.72 14.26 1.27
N LEU A 110 11.47 12.94 1.32
CA LEU A 110 10.21 12.31 0.96
C LEU A 110 9.91 11.14 1.91
N ALA A 111 8.71 11.12 2.46
CA ALA A 111 8.16 9.96 3.16
C ALA A 111 6.98 9.38 2.37
N VAL A 112 6.92 8.06 2.29
CA VAL A 112 5.90 7.31 1.57
C VAL A 112 5.18 6.38 2.52
N SER A 113 3.86 6.25 2.39
CA SER A 113 3.07 5.17 2.98
C SER A 113 1.81 4.96 2.15
N ILE A 114 1.61 3.77 1.61
CA ILE A 114 0.46 3.44 0.76
C ILE A 114 -0.26 2.21 1.29
N GLY A 115 -1.54 2.38 1.68
CA GLY A 115 -2.38 1.30 2.18
C GLY A 115 -1.93 0.70 3.52
N SER A 116 -1.12 1.45 4.29
CA SER A 116 -0.46 0.95 5.50
C SER A 116 -0.82 1.72 6.78
N SER A 117 -1.88 2.55 6.76
CA SER A 117 -2.28 3.36 7.92
C SER A 117 -2.57 2.53 9.18
N HIS A 118 -3.00 1.27 8.99
CA HIS A 118 -3.20 0.31 10.08
C HIS A 118 -1.93 0.00 10.89
N ALA A 119 -0.75 0.32 10.37
CA ALA A 119 0.51 0.18 11.09
C ALA A 119 0.66 1.20 12.24
N TRP A 120 -0.16 2.25 12.27
CA TRP A 120 -0.24 3.22 13.37
C TRP A 120 -1.60 3.11 14.06
N PRO A 121 -1.79 2.14 14.98
CA PRO A 121 -3.09 1.83 15.53
C PRO A 121 -3.74 3.01 16.25
N GLY A 122 -5.03 3.21 15.99
CA GLY A 122 -5.94 4.11 16.69
C GLY A 122 -7.16 3.35 17.19
N ALA A 123 -8.08 4.01 17.87
CA ALA A 123 -9.34 3.40 18.31
C ALA A 123 -10.31 3.15 17.12
N THR A 124 -10.08 3.85 16.01
CA THR A 124 -10.83 3.70 14.75
C THR A 124 -9.86 3.71 13.56
N ALA A 125 -10.30 3.23 12.39
CA ALA A 125 -9.51 3.30 11.16
C ALA A 125 -9.15 4.77 10.81
N ARG A 126 -10.09 5.71 11.03
CA ARG A 126 -9.84 7.14 10.85
C ARG A 126 -8.73 7.68 11.76
N GLU A 127 -8.67 7.24 13.01
CA GLU A 127 -7.58 7.61 13.94
C GLU A 127 -6.25 7.00 13.49
N SER A 128 -6.25 5.77 13.01
CA SER A 128 -5.05 5.14 12.42
C SER A 128 -4.53 5.96 11.24
N THR A 129 -5.42 6.42 10.35
CA THR A 129 -5.06 7.31 9.23
C THR A 129 -4.48 8.64 9.72
N LEU A 130 -5.07 9.26 10.76
CA LEU A 130 -4.56 10.49 11.36
C LEU A 130 -3.17 10.29 11.99
N ASN A 131 -2.98 9.19 12.71
CA ASN A 131 -1.70 8.84 13.34
C ASN A 131 -0.61 8.61 12.26
N ALA A 132 -0.94 7.92 11.18
CA ALA A 132 -0.04 7.72 10.04
C ALA A 132 0.37 9.05 9.41
N LEU A 133 -0.59 9.93 9.10
CA LEU A 133 -0.31 11.26 8.53
C LEU A 133 0.55 12.11 9.48
N THR A 134 0.29 12.03 10.79
CA THR A 134 1.08 12.75 11.82
C THR A 134 2.52 12.25 11.85
N ALA A 135 2.72 10.92 11.81
CA ALA A 135 4.05 10.32 11.79
C ALA A 135 4.83 10.69 10.51
N LEU A 136 4.17 10.63 9.35
CA LEU A 136 4.78 11.02 8.07
C LEU A 136 5.14 12.50 8.02
N ALA A 137 4.28 13.38 8.54
CA ALA A 137 4.58 14.82 8.64
C ALA A 137 5.78 15.10 9.54
N ALA A 138 5.95 14.33 10.63
CA ALA A 138 7.09 14.44 11.53
C ALA A 138 8.38 13.86 10.93
N ALA A 139 8.27 12.85 10.06
CA ALA A 139 9.43 12.19 9.45
C ALA A 139 10.10 13.06 8.37
N VAL A 140 9.37 13.96 7.72
CA VAL A 140 9.95 14.82 6.68
C VAL A 140 10.52 16.12 7.24
N ARG A 141 11.60 16.63 6.60
CA ARG A 141 12.12 17.96 6.90
C ARG A 141 11.14 19.06 6.49
N PRO A 142 11.23 20.27 7.01
CA PRO A 142 10.45 21.41 6.53
C PRO A 142 10.58 21.58 5.01
N GLY A 143 9.44 21.68 4.31
CA GLY A 143 9.36 21.71 2.86
C GLY A 143 9.59 20.35 2.19
N GLY A 144 9.69 19.27 2.95
CA GLY A 144 9.70 17.89 2.44
C GLY A 144 8.35 17.47 1.87
N ARG A 145 8.31 16.33 1.23
CA ARG A 145 7.09 15.78 0.62
C ARG A 145 6.64 14.49 1.29
N VAL A 146 5.35 14.26 1.22
CA VAL A 146 4.74 12.99 1.65
C VAL A 146 3.94 12.44 0.47
N LEU A 147 4.13 11.16 0.14
CA LEU A 147 3.24 10.40 -0.74
C LEU A 147 2.41 9.45 0.12
N PHE A 148 1.13 9.75 0.25
CA PHE A 148 0.21 8.98 1.08
C PHE A 148 -0.87 8.33 0.25
N GLY A 149 -1.11 7.04 0.46
CA GLY A 149 -2.17 6.27 -0.19
C GLY A 149 -3.12 5.67 0.83
N GLU A 150 -4.43 5.95 0.68
CA GLU A 150 -5.45 5.46 1.61
C GLU A 150 -6.75 5.11 0.90
N GLY A 151 -7.47 4.14 1.48
CA GLY A 151 -8.82 3.76 1.05
C GLY A 151 -9.83 4.89 1.23
N ILE A 152 -10.68 5.08 0.25
CA ILE A 152 -11.79 6.05 0.31
C ILE A 152 -13.06 5.50 -0.32
N TRP A 153 -14.19 6.01 0.11
CA TRP A 153 -15.45 5.83 -0.59
C TRP A 153 -15.64 6.92 -1.65
N GLN A 154 -15.75 6.51 -2.93
CA GLN A 154 -16.15 7.41 -4.03
C GLN A 154 -17.65 7.67 -4.06
N ARG A 155 -18.42 6.73 -3.50
CA ARG A 155 -19.88 6.77 -3.37
C ARG A 155 -20.25 6.20 -2.01
N GLU A 156 -21.44 6.55 -1.54
CA GLU A 156 -22.00 5.96 -0.31
C GLU A 156 -21.93 4.43 -0.38
N PRO A 157 -21.30 3.76 0.60
CA PRO A 157 -21.16 2.31 0.56
C PRO A 157 -22.50 1.61 0.76
N THR A 158 -22.72 0.56 -0.01
CA THR A 158 -23.81 -0.37 0.25
C THR A 158 -23.43 -1.36 1.34
N PRO A 159 -24.40 -2.05 2.00
CA PRO A 159 -24.08 -3.13 2.94
C PRO A 159 -23.15 -4.19 2.31
N ALA A 160 -23.38 -4.56 1.06
CA ALA A 160 -22.53 -5.52 0.34
C ALA A 160 -21.11 -4.99 0.09
N ALA A 161 -20.93 -3.68 -0.10
CA ALA A 161 -19.61 -3.09 -0.24
C ALA A 161 -18.84 -3.08 1.08
N LEU A 162 -19.50 -2.75 2.19
CA LEU A 162 -18.92 -2.81 3.54
C LEU A 162 -18.51 -4.24 3.90
N GLU A 163 -19.44 -5.20 3.74
CA GLU A 163 -19.15 -6.61 3.99
C GLU A 163 -17.99 -7.12 3.10
N GLY A 164 -18.01 -6.76 1.81
CA GLY A 164 -17.02 -7.23 0.83
C GLY A 164 -15.59 -6.77 1.10
N ILE A 165 -15.39 -5.58 1.70
CA ILE A 165 -14.07 -5.09 2.09
C ILE A 165 -13.76 -5.35 3.57
N GLY A 166 -14.75 -5.81 4.35
CA GLY A 166 -14.62 -6.05 5.79
C GLY A 166 -14.52 -4.76 6.59
N ALA A 167 -15.26 -3.71 6.19
CA ALA A 167 -15.25 -2.41 6.84
C ALA A 167 -16.55 -2.12 7.58
N GLU A 168 -16.44 -1.33 8.65
CA GLU A 168 -17.59 -0.74 9.33
C GLU A 168 -17.94 0.64 8.74
N PRO A 169 -19.20 1.10 8.87
CA PRO A 169 -19.55 2.46 8.49
C PRO A 169 -18.68 3.49 9.20
N GLY A 170 -17.97 4.33 8.42
CA GLY A 170 -17.10 5.38 8.95
C GLY A 170 -15.62 5.02 9.04
N ASP A 171 -15.22 3.79 8.75
CA ASP A 171 -13.80 3.38 8.69
C ASP A 171 -13.05 4.17 7.62
N PHE A 172 -13.67 4.34 6.46
CA PHE A 172 -13.13 5.14 5.37
C PHE A 172 -14.03 6.34 5.08
N GLY A 173 -13.41 7.48 4.87
CA GLY A 173 -14.10 8.70 4.48
C GLY A 173 -14.14 8.91 2.95
N SER A 174 -14.66 10.08 2.56
CA SER A 174 -14.56 10.59 1.19
C SER A 174 -13.18 11.15 0.89
N LEU A 175 -12.87 11.37 -0.38
CA LEU A 175 -11.62 12.03 -0.79
C LEU A 175 -11.41 13.40 -0.12
N LEU A 176 -12.47 14.19 0.00
CA LEU A 176 -12.39 15.49 0.65
C LEU A 176 -12.05 15.38 2.15
N GLU A 177 -12.62 14.39 2.83
CA GLU A 177 -12.32 14.16 4.25
C GLU A 177 -10.88 13.71 4.45
N LEU A 178 -10.34 12.87 3.56
CA LEU A 178 -8.94 12.46 3.59
C LEU A 178 -7.99 13.66 3.38
N ILE A 179 -8.30 14.54 2.41
CA ILE A 179 -7.52 15.77 2.18
C ILE A 179 -7.54 16.66 3.43
N ARG A 180 -8.73 16.88 4.02
CA ARG A 180 -8.85 17.68 5.24
C ARG A 180 -8.11 17.07 6.44
N LEU A 181 -8.06 15.76 6.51
CA LEU A 181 -7.30 15.06 7.53
C LEU A 181 -5.79 15.32 7.38
N ALA A 182 -5.26 15.27 6.17
CA ALA A 182 -3.88 15.64 5.88
C ALA A 182 -3.61 17.13 6.21
N GLU A 183 -4.55 18.02 5.88
CA GLU A 183 -4.42 19.44 6.20
C GLU A 183 -4.42 19.72 7.70
N SER A 184 -5.13 18.91 8.50
CA SER A 184 -5.21 19.08 9.95
C SER A 184 -3.87 18.83 10.66
N VAL A 185 -2.95 18.10 10.03
CA VAL A 185 -1.58 17.85 10.53
C VAL A 185 -0.52 18.74 9.86
N GLY A 186 -0.95 19.78 9.13
CA GLY A 186 -0.04 20.74 8.52
C GLY A 186 0.38 20.44 7.08
N LEU A 187 -0.01 19.28 6.53
CA LEU A 187 0.30 18.91 5.14
C LEU A 187 -0.62 19.65 4.15
N ARG A 188 -0.12 19.90 2.93
CA ARG A 188 -0.90 20.56 1.86
C ARG A 188 -0.85 19.72 0.59
N ALA A 189 -2.02 19.43 0.02
CA ALA A 189 -2.11 18.63 -1.20
C ALA A 189 -1.55 19.40 -2.41
N LEU A 190 -0.55 18.81 -3.06
CA LEU A 190 0.03 19.28 -4.32
C LEU A 190 -0.61 18.58 -5.52
N GLN A 191 -0.80 17.27 -5.38
CA GLN A 191 -1.48 16.44 -6.37
C GLN A 191 -2.32 15.40 -5.67
N VAL A 192 -3.49 15.12 -6.25
CA VAL A 192 -4.42 14.09 -5.78
C VAL A 192 -4.88 13.28 -6.97
N THR A 193 -4.75 11.96 -6.87
CA THR A 193 -5.25 11.00 -7.85
C THR A 193 -5.94 9.84 -7.14
N VAL A 194 -6.67 9.03 -7.89
CA VAL A 194 -7.31 7.82 -7.37
C VAL A 194 -7.02 6.66 -8.32
N ALA A 195 -6.92 5.46 -7.80
CA ALA A 195 -6.86 4.25 -8.61
C ALA A 195 -8.16 4.10 -9.41
N ASP A 196 -8.04 3.74 -10.68
CA ASP A 196 -9.21 3.44 -11.51
C ASP A 196 -9.67 1.98 -11.38
N GLU A 197 -10.84 1.66 -11.96
CA GLU A 197 -11.36 0.29 -11.92
C GLU A 197 -10.44 -0.74 -12.61
N ARG A 198 -9.64 -0.33 -13.59
CA ARG A 198 -8.72 -1.25 -14.29
C ARG A 198 -7.53 -1.60 -13.41
N GLU A 199 -7.02 -0.63 -12.64
CA GLU A 199 -5.96 -0.85 -11.66
C GLU A 199 -6.42 -1.81 -10.55
N TRP A 200 -7.66 -1.64 -10.08
CA TRP A 200 -8.29 -2.54 -9.13
C TRP A 200 -8.56 -3.92 -9.71
N ASP A 201 -9.13 -4.01 -10.93
CA ASP A 201 -9.37 -5.29 -11.61
C ASP A 201 -8.07 -6.08 -11.78
N LEU A 202 -6.97 -5.43 -12.15
CA LEU A 202 -5.66 -6.06 -12.28
C LEU A 202 -5.15 -6.52 -10.91
N PHE A 203 -5.20 -5.65 -9.90
CA PHE A 203 -4.76 -5.96 -8.54
C PHE A 203 -5.50 -7.17 -7.96
N GLU A 204 -6.82 -7.22 -8.07
CA GLU A 204 -7.61 -8.34 -7.55
C GLU A 204 -7.43 -9.63 -8.37
N SER A 205 -7.45 -9.52 -9.71
CA SER A 205 -7.39 -10.69 -10.59
C SER A 205 -6.01 -11.33 -10.68
N GLU A 206 -4.92 -10.57 -10.59
CA GLU A 206 -3.55 -11.12 -10.59
C GLU A 206 -3.01 -11.34 -9.17
N GLY A 207 -3.45 -10.55 -8.20
CA GLY A 207 -3.11 -10.64 -6.80
C GLY A 207 -3.96 -11.65 -6.02
N PRO A 208 -4.78 -11.22 -5.04
CA PRO A 208 -5.44 -12.13 -4.11
C PRO A 208 -6.26 -13.23 -4.79
N ILE A 209 -7.18 -12.85 -5.70
CA ILE A 209 -8.05 -13.81 -6.38
C ILE A 209 -7.24 -14.74 -7.28
N GLY A 210 -6.40 -14.18 -8.15
CA GLY A 210 -5.64 -14.96 -9.12
C GLY A 210 -4.60 -15.86 -8.48
N ARG A 211 -3.95 -15.41 -7.40
CA ARG A 211 -3.01 -16.21 -6.62
C ARG A 211 -3.69 -17.43 -6.01
N GLY A 212 -4.78 -17.20 -5.29
CA GLY A 212 -5.56 -18.28 -4.69
C GLY A 212 -6.04 -19.28 -5.75
N GLN A 213 -6.56 -18.78 -6.88
CA GLN A 213 -7.04 -19.65 -7.97
C GLN A 213 -5.91 -20.50 -8.57
N ARG A 214 -4.73 -19.93 -8.83
CA ARG A 214 -3.58 -20.68 -9.32
C ARG A 214 -3.13 -21.75 -8.33
N TRP A 215 -3.11 -21.39 -7.05
CA TRP A 215 -2.78 -22.35 -5.99
C TRP A 215 -3.80 -23.50 -5.92
N ALA A 216 -5.11 -23.19 -5.93
CA ALA A 216 -6.16 -24.22 -5.88
C ALA A 216 -6.09 -25.18 -7.08
N LEU A 217 -5.87 -24.66 -8.29
CA LEU A 217 -5.70 -25.49 -9.50
C LEU A 217 -4.45 -26.39 -9.44
N ALA A 218 -3.38 -25.92 -8.81
CA ALA A 218 -2.15 -26.69 -8.65
C ALA A 218 -2.21 -27.72 -7.50
N ASN A 219 -3.17 -27.58 -6.57
CA ASN A 219 -3.28 -28.37 -5.35
C ASN A 219 -4.70 -28.94 -5.13
N PRO A 220 -5.29 -29.69 -6.08
CA PRO A 220 -6.68 -30.13 -6.01
C PRO A 220 -6.98 -31.06 -4.81
N ASP A 221 -5.99 -31.86 -4.39
CA ASP A 221 -6.13 -32.82 -3.29
C ASP A 221 -5.57 -32.29 -1.94
N HIS A 222 -5.18 -31.01 -1.89
CA HIS A 222 -4.61 -30.45 -0.66
C HIS A 222 -5.68 -30.26 0.42
N PRO A 223 -5.41 -30.54 1.70
CA PRO A 223 -6.37 -30.37 2.79
C PRO A 223 -7.02 -28.98 2.89
N LEU A 224 -6.33 -27.92 2.47
CA LEU A 224 -6.83 -26.54 2.45
C LEU A 224 -7.58 -26.16 1.17
N HIS A 225 -7.74 -27.06 0.20
CA HIS A 225 -8.32 -26.74 -1.10
C HIS A 225 -9.72 -26.13 -1.01
N ALA A 226 -10.57 -26.73 -0.18
CA ALA A 226 -11.96 -26.28 0.00
C ALA A 226 -12.02 -24.89 0.65
N GLU A 227 -11.22 -24.66 1.69
CA GLU A 227 -11.17 -23.39 2.42
C GLU A 227 -10.58 -22.27 1.55
N VAL A 228 -9.51 -22.54 0.81
CA VAL A 228 -8.94 -21.56 -0.14
C VAL A 228 -9.93 -21.24 -1.25
N THR A 229 -10.65 -22.23 -1.78
CA THR A 229 -11.69 -22.00 -2.80
C THR A 229 -12.83 -21.16 -2.25
N ALA A 230 -13.27 -21.40 -1.03
CA ALA A 230 -14.30 -20.59 -0.36
C ALA A 230 -13.83 -19.13 -0.16
N GLU A 231 -12.58 -18.91 0.22
CA GLU A 231 -12.00 -17.57 0.37
C GLU A 231 -11.91 -16.83 -0.95
N ILE A 232 -11.54 -17.52 -2.05
CA ILE A 232 -11.54 -16.95 -3.39
C ILE A 232 -12.95 -16.50 -3.79
N ASP A 233 -13.98 -17.33 -3.53
CA ASP A 233 -15.36 -17.00 -3.87
C ASP A 233 -15.90 -15.85 -3.01
N ALA A 234 -15.55 -15.81 -1.72
CA ALA A 234 -15.87 -14.69 -0.84
C ALA A 234 -15.22 -13.39 -1.35
N ARG A 235 -13.94 -13.43 -1.70
CA ARG A 235 -13.23 -12.27 -2.26
C ARG A 235 -13.83 -11.79 -3.57
N ARG A 236 -14.17 -12.72 -4.48
CA ARG A 236 -14.85 -12.39 -5.75
C ARG A 236 -16.21 -11.73 -5.52
N THR A 237 -17.00 -12.27 -4.62
CA THR A 237 -18.32 -11.73 -4.28
C THR A 237 -18.16 -10.34 -3.68
N GLY A 238 -17.25 -10.19 -2.73
CA GLY A 238 -16.95 -8.91 -2.09
C GLY A 238 -16.49 -7.85 -3.10
N TYR A 239 -15.56 -8.19 -3.97
CA TYR A 239 -15.04 -7.25 -4.96
C TYR A 239 -16.05 -6.97 -6.06
N TYR A 240 -16.35 -7.95 -6.92
CA TYR A 240 -17.18 -7.74 -8.11
C TYR A 240 -18.66 -7.45 -7.80
N GLY A 241 -19.20 -7.98 -6.71
CA GLY A 241 -20.57 -7.78 -6.27
C GLY A 241 -20.76 -6.69 -5.22
N GLY A 242 -19.68 -6.24 -4.59
CA GLY A 242 -19.70 -5.30 -3.48
C GLY A 242 -19.01 -3.96 -3.80
N TYR A 243 -17.70 -3.86 -3.58
CA TYR A 243 -17.02 -2.58 -3.49
C TYR A 243 -16.36 -2.06 -4.77
N ARG A 244 -16.28 -2.83 -5.87
CA ARG A 244 -15.56 -2.50 -7.12
C ARG A 244 -15.83 -1.09 -7.65
N SER A 245 -17.07 -0.60 -7.59
CA SER A 245 -17.45 0.70 -8.15
C SER A 245 -17.69 1.80 -7.12
N SER A 246 -17.47 1.52 -5.84
CA SER A 246 -17.73 2.46 -4.75
C SER A 246 -16.52 2.78 -3.88
N PHE A 247 -15.57 1.86 -3.77
CA PHE A 247 -14.34 2.01 -3.00
C PHE A 247 -13.13 2.15 -3.93
N THR A 248 -12.17 2.99 -3.54
CA THR A 248 -10.89 3.08 -4.24
C THR A 248 -9.77 3.50 -3.30
N LEU A 249 -8.53 3.43 -3.81
CA LEU A 249 -7.35 3.98 -3.16
C LEU A 249 -7.07 5.38 -3.73
N ALA A 250 -6.99 6.36 -2.86
CA ALA A 250 -6.53 7.70 -3.20
C ALA A 250 -5.02 7.80 -2.97
N TYR A 251 -4.32 8.53 -3.84
CA TYR A 251 -2.91 8.86 -3.72
C TYR A 251 -2.76 10.38 -3.62
N LEU A 252 -2.15 10.84 -2.54
CA LEU A 252 -1.93 12.25 -2.24
C LEU A 252 -0.43 12.53 -2.23
N VAL A 253 0.03 13.40 -3.10
CA VAL A 253 1.35 14.03 -2.98
C VAL A 253 1.17 15.31 -2.19
N LEU A 254 1.80 15.39 -1.03
CA LEU A 254 1.61 16.44 -0.04
C LEU A 254 2.95 17.15 0.22
N SER A 255 2.89 18.41 0.66
CA SER A 255 4.04 19.18 1.18
C SER A 255 3.83 19.50 2.65
N SER A 256 4.89 19.41 3.43
CA SER A 256 4.97 19.89 4.80
C SER A 256 5.25 21.36 4.87
#